data_ca1333d61b962cf9d8b1179d333330fe
#
_entry.id   ca1333d61b962cf9d8b1179d333330fe
#
_cell.length_a   1.000
_cell.length_b   1.000
_cell.length_c   1.000
_cell.angle_alpha   90.00
_cell.angle_beta   90.00
_cell.angle_gamma   90.00
#
_symmetry.space_group_name_H-M   'P 1'
#
loop_
_entity.id
_entity.type
_entity.pdbx_description
1 polymer ?
#
loop_
_entity_poly.entity_id
_entity_poly.type
_entity_poly.pdbx_seq_one_letter_code
_entity_poly.pdbx_strand_id
1 'polypeptide(L)' 'MVIIKNDEYAHSLKPEFIKKVVQLGYVRTRSGYEYERHEYGNTGNYFITRKDPLTDDVKIICYIEVRK' A
#
# COMPACT_ATOMS: atom_id res chain seq x y z
N MET A 1 -4.14 -16.31 2.14
CA MET A 1 -3.24 -15.91 1.04
C MET A 1 -3.46 -14.43 0.72
N VAL A 2 -2.38 -13.69 0.58
CA VAL A 2 -2.43 -12.29 0.20
C VAL A 2 -1.95 -12.14 -1.24
N ILE A 3 -2.79 -11.53 -2.07
CA ILE A 3 -2.47 -11.30 -3.49
C ILE A 3 -2.33 -9.80 -3.70
N ILE A 4 -1.18 -9.40 -4.22
CA ILE A 4 -0.91 -8.00 -4.53
C ILE A 4 -1.26 -7.77 -5.98
N LYS A 5 -2.24 -6.90 -6.23
CA LYS A 5 -2.63 -6.48 -7.57
C LYS A 5 -2.04 -5.10 -7.81
N ASN A 6 -1.14 -5.04 -8.78
CA ASN A 6 -0.36 -3.84 -9.04
C ASN A 6 -1.11 -2.81 -9.85
N ASP A 7 -0.92 -1.55 -9.49
CA ASP A 7 -0.95 -0.50 -10.49
C ASP A 7 0.49 -0.17 -10.90
N GLU A 8 0.67 0.87 -11.68
CA GLU A 8 1.95 1.21 -12.29
C GLU A 8 3.07 1.55 -11.29
N TYR A 9 2.73 1.95 -10.07
CA TYR A 9 3.73 2.35 -9.06
C TYR A 9 4.25 1.18 -8.25
N ALA A 10 3.50 0.10 -8.16
CA ALA A 10 3.88 -1.03 -7.32
C ALA A 10 5.09 -1.80 -7.84
N HIS A 11 5.43 -1.64 -9.13
CA HIS A 11 6.59 -2.31 -9.73
C HIS A 11 7.92 -1.91 -9.11
N SER A 12 8.01 -0.72 -8.52
CA SER A 12 9.23 -0.25 -7.88
C SER A 12 9.38 -0.70 -6.44
N LEU A 13 8.37 -1.34 -5.88
CA LEU A 13 8.37 -1.77 -4.49
C LEU A 13 8.57 -3.27 -4.37
N LYS A 14 9.35 -3.67 -3.37
CA LYS A 14 9.54 -5.09 -3.07
C LYS A 14 8.28 -5.66 -2.44
N PRO A 15 7.91 -6.91 -2.75
CA PRO A 15 6.74 -7.54 -2.14
C PRO A 15 6.80 -7.57 -0.60
N GLU A 16 7.99 -7.72 -0.04
CA GLU A 16 8.18 -7.73 1.42
C GLU A 16 7.79 -6.39 2.04
N PHE A 17 8.10 -5.29 1.34
CA PHE A 17 7.72 -3.96 1.81
C PHE A 17 6.20 -3.79 1.83
N ILE A 18 5.53 -4.23 0.77
CA ILE A 18 4.09 -4.15 0.67
C ILE A 18 3.43 -4.99 1.77
N LYS A 19 3.94 -6.21 2.01
CA LYS A 19 3.44 -7.05 3.09
C LYS A 19 3.62 -6.39 4.46
N LYS A 20 4.73 -5.69 4.66
CA LYS A 20 4.97 -4.95 5.89
C LYS A 20 3.93 -3.84 6.09
N VAL A 21 3.59 -3.10 5.03
CA VAL A 21 2.56 -2.06 5.11
C VAL A 21 1.20 -2.68 5.45
N VAL A 22 0.87 -3.82 4.84
CA VAL A 22 -0.38 -4.53 5.14
C VAL A 22 -0.42 -4.97 6.60
N GLN A 23 0.68 -5.47 7.12
CA GLN A 23 0.77 -5.96 8.49
C GLN A 23 0.69 -4.83 9.52
N LEU A 24 1.42 -3.74 9.30
CA LEU A 24 1.53 -2.64 10.24
C LEU A 24 0.44 -1.58 10.08
N GLY A 25 -0.11 -1.47 8.89
CA GLY A 25 -1.12 -0.46 8.56
C GLY A 25 -0.57 0.90 8.16
N TYR A 26 0.67 1.19 8.53
CA TYR A 26 1.33 2.46 8.24
C TYR A 26 2.85 2.27 8.26
N VAL A 27 3.53 2.81 7.25
CA VAL A 27 5.00 2.82 7.22
C VAL A 27 5.48 4.15 6.64
N ARG A 28 6.44 4.78 7.31
CA ARG A 28 7.09 5.98 6.81
C ARG A 28 8.55 5.64 6.47
N THR A 29 8.97 6.03 5.26
CA THR A 29 10.34 5.80 4.82
C THR A 29 11.26 6.95 5.27
N ARG A 30 12.57 6.74 5.15
CA ARG A 30 13.56 7.78 5.47
C ARG A 30 13.42 9.02 4.59
N SER A 31 12.99 8.82 3.33
CA SER A 31 12.78 9.93 2.40
C SER A 31 11.48 10.69 2.67
N GLY A 32 10.68 10.23 3.63
CA GLY A 32 9.47 10.93 4.04
C GLY A 32 8.20 10.48 3.37
N TYR A 33 8.26 9.48 2.48
CA TYR A 33 7.05 8.90 1.91
C TYR A 33 6.27 8.14 2.98
N GLU A 34 4.96 8.32 2.99
CA GLU A 34 4.07 7.67 3.94
C GLU A 34 3.17 6.70 3.20
N TYR A 35 3.17 5.45 3.64
CA TYR A 35 2.36 4.39 3.08
C TYR A 35 1.31 3.98 4.09
N GLU A 36 0.05 3.89 3.64
CA GLU A 36 -1.06 3.53 4.51
C GLU A 36 -1.91 2.44 3.87
N ARG A 37 -2.36 1.53 4.72
CA ARG A 37 -3.34 0.52 4.33
C ARG A 37 -4.74 1.06 4.62
N HIS A 38 -5.63 0.97 3.64
CA HIS A 38 -7.02 1.35 3.78
C HIS A 38 -7.91 0.15 3.48
N GLU A 39 -9.04 0.06 4.16
CA GLU A 39 -10.02 -0.96 3.87
C GLU A 39 -10.79 -0.62 2.60
N TYR A 40 -11.03 -1.61 1.77
CA TYR A 40 -11.81 -1.45 0.54
C TYR A 40 -13.25 -1.88 0.81
N GLY A 41 -14.06 -0.97 1.34
CA GLY A 41 -15.43 -1.24 1.74
C GLY A 41 -15.54 -2.39 2.73
N ASN A 42 -16.51 -3.26 2.56
CA ASN A 42 -16.73 -4.44 3.40
C ASN A 42 -16.25 -5.74 2.75
N THR A 43 -15.30 -5.64 1.83
CA THR A 43 -14.86 -6.79 1.04
C THR A 43 -13.82 -7.67 1.75
N GLY A 44 -13.19 -7.16 2.81
CA GLY A 44 -12.04 -7.82 3.42
C GLY A 44 -10.74 -7.57 2.67
N ASN A 45 -10.79 -6.78 1.62
CA ASN A 45 -9.61 -6.40 0.84
C ASN A 45 -9.13 -5.02 1.25
N TYR A 46 -7.92 -4.67 0.80
CA TYR A 46 -7.30 -3.40 1.15
C TYR A 46 -6.76 -2.72 -0.10
N PHE A 47 -6.46 -1.44 0.03
CA PHE A 47 -5.61 -0.74 -0.93
C PHE A 47 -4.55 0.03 -0.15
N ILE A 48 -3.42 0.30 -0.81
CA ILE A 48 -2.32 1.03 -0.20
C ILE A 48 -2.14 2.35 -0.91
N THR A 49 -2.03 3.42 -0.12
CA THR A 49 -1.76 4.76 -0.64
C THR A 49 -0.34 5.17 -0.29
N ARG A 50 0.22 6.04 -1.12
CA ARG A 50 1.51 6.67 -0.89
C ARG A 50 1.33 8.18 -0.90
N LYS A 51 1.80 8.84 0.16
CA LYS A 51 1.81 10.28 0.25
C LYS A 51 3.22 10.79 -0.06
N ASP A 52 3.32 11.72 -1.02
CA ASP A 52 4.58 12.36 -1.38
C ASP A 52 4.88 13.47 -0.37
N PRO A 53 6.10 13.48 0.25
CA PRO A 53 6.43 14.50 1.24
C PRO A 53 6.61 15.91 0.67
N LEU A 54 6.85 16.03 -0.63
CA LEU A 54 7.09 17.34 -1.27
C LEU A 54 5.81 18.02 -1.73
N THR A 55 4.85 17.23 -2.22
CA THR A 55 3.63 17.76 -2.85
C THR A 55 2.39 17.51 -2.01
N ASP A 56 2.49 16.64 -0.98
CA ASP A 56 1.35 16.13 -0.19
C ASP A 56 0.33 15.35 -1.02
N ASP A 57 0.66 15.01 -2.26
CA ASP A 57 -0.21 14.19 -3.10
C ASP A 57 -0.32 12.77 -2.55
N VAL A 58 -1.53 12.25 -2.52
CA VAL A 58 -1.80 10.88 -2.10
C VAL A 58 -2.30 10.11 -3.32
N LYS A 59 -1.66 8.96 -3.59
CA LYS A 59 -2.02 8.10 -4.71
C LYS A 59 -2.22 6.67 -4.26
N ILE A 60 -3.18 5.99 -4.86
CA ILE A 60 -3.33 4.55 -4.67
C ILE A 60 -2.25 3.87 -5.51
N ILE A 61 -1.41 3.06 -4.85
CA ILE A 61 -0.29 2.41 -5.53
C ILE A 61 -0.53 0.92 -5.82
N CYS A 62 -1.38 0.28 -5.04
CA CYS A 62 -1.74 -1.12 -5.32
C CYS A 62 -2.98 -1.52 -4.54
N TYR A 63 -3.56 -2.63 -4.96
CA TYR A 63 -4.68 -3.26 -4.28
C TYR A 63 -4.23 -4.58 -3.68
N ILE A 64 -4.77 -4.91 -2.52
CA ILE A 64 -4.46 -6.14 -1.80
C ILE A 64 -5.72 -6.97 -1.71
N GLU A 65 -5.68 -8.17 -2.28
CA GLU A 65 -6.76 -9.13 -2.18
C GLU A 65 -6.36 -10.20 -1.16
N VAL A 66 -7.21 -10.39 -0.17
CA VAL A 66 -6.99 -11.43 0.83
C VAL A 66 -7.93 -12.58 0.51
N ARG A 67 -7.35 -13.74 0.22
CA ARG A 67 -8.11 -14.97 -0.05
C ARG A 67 -7.91 -15.95 1.11
N LYS A 68 -9.00 -16.49 1.55
CA LYS A 68 -8.98 -17.50 2.61
C LYS A 68 -8.74 -18.88 2.07
#